data_d0e8e472e67e27e931f17d325311fd3e
#
_entry.id   d0e8e472e67e27e931f17d325311fd3e
#
_cell.length_a   1.000
_cell.length_b   1.000
_cell.length_c   1.000
_cell.angle_alpha   90.00
_cell.angle_beta   90.00
_cell.angle_gamma   90.00
#
_symmetry.space_group_name_H-M   'P 1'
#
loop_
_entity.id
_entity.type
_entity.pdbx_description
1 polymer ?
#
loop_
_entity_poly.entity_id
_entity_poly.type
_entity_poly.pdbx_seq_one_letter_code
_entity_poly.pdbx_strand_id
1 'polypeptide(L)'
;MPCSSRTDRLSTDGATSSPRASTIHCCVTSCAVAVMTSLPDTVDLLGQQTQHTPAHTLRVLHLLPDIAKAASEQAAVGLFWRAVRTLGTDAGVFVSAIKEEAARLSLRSLLACDPRWAHQYSNAGWHEHDPWLRHALGSQTPIRGEELHVRLDEREFIERSTTLGFASTIVVPAPTCFGGARYGVLVLGSNHAQCFANADYDMLRIVARALAMELHEWLLRALRENLLERSGITPNEIDLLRHEAAGHTSKMIAAALGIKPRAVDYRFQCVCAKLNTPDRRNAMRIARLYGLI
;
A
#
# COMPACT_ATOMS: atom_id res chain seq x y z
N MET A 1 57.66 33.31 -26.73
CA MET A 1 58.63 33.94 -25.79
C MET A 1 58.07 35.28 -25.36
N PRO A 2 58.28 35.73 -24.16
CA PRO A 2 58.11 35.04 -22.87
C PRO A 2 57.29 35.88 -21.86
N CYS A 3 56.92 35.19 -20.76
CA CYS A 3 57.07 35.65 -19.36
C CYS A 3 56.25 36.88 -18.91
N SER A 4 55.67 36.95 -17.75
CA SER A 4 56.11 36.54 -16.41
C SER A 4 54.96 36.87 -15.42
N SER A 5 54.57 35.95 -14.59
CA SER A 5 54.60 35.94 -13.13
C SER A 5 54.16 37.18 -12.32
N ARG A 6 53.28 36.97 -11.34
CA ARG A 6 53.39 37.17 -9.86
C ARG A 6 52.03 37.43 -9.25
N THR A 7 51.64 36.55 -8.42
CA THR A 7 51.68 36.48 -6.90
C THR A 7 50.66 37.31 -6.16
N ASP A 8 49.91 36.54 -5.38
CA ASP A 8 49.43 36.75 -4.01
C ASP A 8 48.66 38.04 -3.61
N ARG A 9 47.45 37.83 -3.16
CA ARG A 9 47.13 38.02 -1.73
C ARG A 9 45.74 37.58 -1.36
N LEU A 10 45.67 36.87 -0.25
CA LEU A 10 44.53 36.52 0.56
C LEU A 10 43.71 37.75 0.92
N SER A 11 42.38 37.64 0.89
CA SER A 11 41.51 38.34 1.82
C SER A 11 40.21 37.53 2.03
N THR A 12 40.04 37.13 3.25
CA THR A 12 38.85 36.63 3.90
C THR A 12 37.75 37.65 3.82
N ASP A 13 36.52 37.24 3.44
CA ASP A 13 35.34 37.70 4.20
C ASP A 13 34.11 36.87 3.81
N GLY A 14 33.33 36.57 4.82
CA GLY A 14 32.23 35.66 4.82
C GLY A 14 31.03 36.12 4.00
N ALA A 15 30.46 35.20 3.31
CA ALA A 15 29.12 35.29 2.74
C ALA A 15 28.30 34.06 3.16
N THR A 16 27.36 34.34 4.01
CA THR A 16 26.27 33.48 4.44
C THR A 16 25.64 32.75 3.28
N SER A 17 25.87 31.42 3.21
CA SER A 17 25.19 30.54 2.28
C SER A 17 23.77 30.27 2.81
N SER A 18 22.79 30.86 2.13
CA SER A 18 21.41 30.45 2.16
C SER A 18 21.29 28.96 1.84
N PRO A 19 20.53 28.16 2.60
CA PRO A 19 20.34 26.77 2.27
C PRO A 19 19.53 26.66 0.99
N ARG A 20 20.19 26.18 -0.06
CA ARG A 20 19.51 25.72 -1.29
C ARG A 20 18.50 24.68 -0.89
N ALA A 21 17.26 24.92 -1.27
CA ALA A 21 16.16 23.97 -1.20
C ALA A 21 16.62 22.63 -1.77
N SER A 22 16.80 21.66 -0.90
CA SER A 22 17.00 20.28 -1.25
C SER A 22 15.77 19.85 -2.02
N THR A 23 15.94 19.62 -3.31
CA THR A 23 14.99 18.89 -4.14
C THR A 23 14.82 17.52 -3.49
N ILE A 24 13.77 17.38 -2.69
CA ILE A 24 13.35 16.07 -2.18
C ILE A 24 12.88 15.32 -3.40
N HIS A 25 13.79 14.59 -4.01
CA HIS A 25 13.45 13.46 -4.85
C HIS A 25 12.63 12.54 -3.94
N CYS A 26 11.32 12.56 -4.14
CA CYS A 26 10.44 11.55 -3.59
C CYS A 26 10.81 10.24 -4.27
N CYS A 27 11.91 9.64 -3.80
CA CYS A 27 12.32 8.30 -4.16
C CYS A 27 11.30 7.39 -3.48
N VAL A 28 10.23 7.06 -4.22
CA VAL A 28 9.17 6.16 -3.78
C VAL A 28 9.68 4.74 -3.96
N THR A 29 10.65 4.40 -3.15
CA THR A 29 10.98 3.03 -2.74
C THR A 29 10.94 3.01 -1.21
N SER A 30 9.84 3.47 -0.64
CA SER A 30 9.58 3.24 0.77
C SER A 30 8.54 2.14 0.84
N CYS A 31 9.01 0.90 0.84
CA CYS A 31 8.29 -0.18 1.48
C CYS A 31 8.22 0.18 2.96
N ALA A 32 7.17 0.88 3.39
CA ALA A 32 6.92 1.10 4.80
C ALA A 32 6.47 -0.25 5.37
N VAL A 33 7.45 -1.06 5.77
CA VAL A 33 7.25 -2.32 6.45
C VAL A 33 7.06 -2.00 7.92
N ALA A 34 5.81 -1.99 8.38
CA ALA A 34 5.54 -2.01 9.81
C ALA A 34 5.85 -3.41 10.33
N VAL A 35 7.08 -3.60 10.80
CA VAL A 35 7.50 -4.83 11.46
C VAL A 35 7.26 -4.66 12.95
N MET A 36 6.34 -5.43 13.52
CA MET A 36 6.26 -5.56 14.97
C MET A 36 7.52 -6.26 15.48
N THR A 37 8.38 -5.51 16.18
CA THR A 37 9.63 -6.01 16.79
C THR A 37 9.42 -6.75 18.10
N SER A 38 8.19 -6.89 18.59
CA SER A 38 7.86 -7.71 19.76
C SER A 38 6.72 -8.66 19.42
N LEU A 39 7.06 -9.92 19.26
CA LEU A 39 6.11 -11.02 19.37
C LEU A 39 5.52 -10.98 20.80
N PRO A 40 4.19 -11.04 20.99
CA PRO A 40 3.65 -11.37 22.30
C PRO A 40 4.17 -12.77 22.67
N ASP A 41 4.55 -12.93 23.95
CA ASP A 41 5.11 -14.14 24.50
C ASP A 41 4.41 -15.39 23.96
N THR A 42 5.21 -16.26 23.36
CA THR A 42 4.80 -17.56 22.85
C THR A 42 4.24 -18.38 24.01
N VAL A 43 2.92 -18.46 24.09
CA VAL A 43 2.28 -19.58 24.79
C VAL A 43 2.44 -20.78 23.86
N ASP A 44 3.38 -21.61 24.25
CA ASP A 44 3.70 -22.88 23.64
C ASP A 44 2.47 -23.80 23.74
N LEU A 45 1.70 -23.89 22.66
CA LEU A 45 0.70 -24.93 22.45
C LEU A 45 1.24 -25.90 21.43
N LEU A 46 2.15 -26.77 21.91
CA LEU A 46 2.61 -27.96 21.23
C LEU A 46 1.43 -28.80 20.71
N GLY A 47 1.38 -28.97 19.40
CA GLY A 47 0.91 -30.22 18.81
C GLY A 47 -0.57 -30.42 18.57
N GLN A 48 -1.41 -29.37 18.49
CA GLN A 48 -2.75 -29.55 17.92
C GLN A 48 -2.74 -29.15 16.44
N GLN A 49 -2.94 -30.16 15.59
CA GLN A 49 -3.34 -29.96 14.19
C GLN A 49 -4.60 -29.08 14.22
N THR A 50 -4.44 -27.78 13.96
CA THR A 50 -5.56 -26.86 13.80
C THR A 50 -6.20 -27.18 12.46
N GLN A 51 -7.11 -28.16 12.46
CA GLN A 51 -8.05 -28.32 11.35
C GLN A 51 -8.90 -27.05 11.29
N HIS A 52 -8.96 -26.44 10.11
CA HIS A 52 -9.89 -25.35 9.85
C HIS A 52 -11.30 -25.87 10.11
N THR A 53 -11.95 -25.36 11.14
CA THR A 53 -13.35 -25.69 11.41
C THR A 53 -14.21 -24.46 11.06
N PRO A 54 -15.45 -24.66 10.61
CA PRO A 54 -16.39 -23.56 10.35
C PRO A 54 -16.52 -22.58 11.52
N ALA A 55 -16.35 -23.08 12.76
CA ALA A 55 -16.36 -22.25 13.96
C ALA A 55 -15.22 -21.22 14.01
N HIS A 56 -14.02 -21.57 13.54
CA HIS A 56 -12.88 -20.63 13.47
C HIS A 56 -13.15 -19.54 12.44
N THR A 57 -13.66 -19.90 11.29
CA THR A 57 -14.00 -18.95 10.21
C THR A 57 -15.06 -17.95 10.66
N LEU A 58 -16.09 -18.38 11.38
CA LEU A 58 -17.11 -17.48 11.91
C LEU A 58 -16.58 -16.54 12.99
N ARG A 59 -15.64 -16.98 13.85
CA ARG A 59 -15.02 -16.13 14.88
C ARG A 59 -14.28 -14.92 14.27
N VAL A 60 -13.69 -15.07 13.12
CA VAL A 60 -13.00 -13.96 12.43
C VAL A 60 -13.97 -12.86 12.04
N LEU A 61 -15.22 -13.18 11.67
CA LEU A 61 -16.23 -12.18 11.31
C LEU A 61 -16.47 -11.15 12.42
N HIS A 62 -16.30 -11.53 13.69
CA HIS A 62 -16.42 -10.60 14.82
C HIS A 62 -15.24 -9.64 14.96
N LEU A 63 -14.08 -9.96 14.35
CA LEU A 63 -12.89 -9.12 14.37
C LEU A 63 -12.88 -8.11 13.21
N LEU A 64 -13.56 -8.42 12.11
CA LEU A 64 -13.49 -7.63 10.88
C LEU A 64 -13.86 -6.15 11.06
N PRO A 65 -14.99 -5.80 11.74
CA PRO A 65 -15.37 -4.40 11.91
C PRO A 65 -14.35 -3.58 12.71
N ASP A 66 -13.57 -4.22 13.57
CA ASP A 66 -12.54 -3.56 14.37
C ASP A 66 -11.31 -3.23 13.55
N ILE A 67 -11.01 -4.03 12.51
CA ILE A 67 -9.87 -3.79 11.60
C ILE A 67 -10.06 -2.46 10.88
N ALA A 68 -11.20 -2.26 10.20
CA ALA A 68 -11.47 -1.03 9.48
C ALA A 68 -11.46 0.22 10.40
N LYS A 69 -11.76 0.05 11.69
CA LYS A 69 -11.81 1.13 12.69
C LYS A 69 -10.52 1.31 13.48
N ALA A 70 -9.48 0.49 13.25
CA ALA A 70 -8.26 0.56 14.02
C ALA A 70 -7.64 1.97 13.98
N ALA A 71 -7.32 2.53 15.15
CA ALA A 71 -6.85 3.90 15.29
C ALA A 71 -5.39 4.11 14.87
N SER A 72 -4.63 3.04 14.70
CA SER A 72 -3.23 3.10 14.30
C SER A 72 -2.82 1.89 13.47
N GLU A 73 -1.71 2.00 12.75
CA GLU A 73 -1.13 0.90 11.99
C GLU A 73 -0.79 -0.30 12.89
N GLN A 74 -0.24 -0.04 14.07
CA GLN A 74 0.05 -1.08 15.04
C GLN A 74 -1.21 -1.83 15.49
N ALA A 75 -2.31 -1.11 15.74
CA ALA A 75 -3.59 -1.73 16.11
C ALA A 75 -4.16 -2.56 14.94
N ALA A 76 -4.10 -2.06 13.71
CA ALA A 76 -4.57 -2.77 12.53
C ALA A 76 -3.76 -4.06 12.28
N VAL A 77 -2.42 -4.00 12.39
CA VAL A 77 -1.54 -5.16 12.27
C VAL A 77 -1.80 -6.16 13.38
N GLY A 78 -2.02 -5.72 14.61
CA GLY A 78 -2.37 -6.61 15.74
C GLY A 78 -3.69 -7.35 15.52
N LEU A 79 -4.71 -6.67 15.01
CA LEU A 79 -5.99 -7.28 14.64
C LEU A 79 -5.84 -8.23 13.43
N PHE A 80 -5.04 -7.87 12.47
CA PHE A 80 -4.72 -8.73 11.33
C PHE A 80 -4.02 -10.03 11.79
N TRP A 81 -3.03 -9.95 12.67
CA TRP A 81 -2.41 -11.13 13.29
C TRP A 81 -3.44 -12.02 14.00
N ARG A 82 -4.33 -11.42 14.77
CA ARG A 82 -5.40 -12.17 15.44
C ARG A 82 -6.32 -12.88 14.43
N ALA A 83 -6.68 -12.20 13.33
CA ALA A 83 -7.49 -12.79 12.27
C ALA A 83 -6.78 -13.97 11.60
N VAL A 84 -5.49 -13.82 11.24
CA VAL A 84 -4.63 -14.87 10.67
C VAL A 84 -4.62 -16.11 11.59
N ARG A 85 -4.32 -15.91 12.88
CA ARG A 85 -4.29 -17.02 13.86
C ARG A 85 -5.67 -17.64 14.07
N THR A 86 -6.73 -16.85 14.13
CA THR A 86 -8.10 -17.34 14.30
C THR A 86 -8.55 -18.17 13.10
N LEU A 87 -8.07 -17.84 11.89
CA LEU A 87 -8.28 -18.66 10.69
C LEU A 87 -7.46 -19.95 10.70
N GLY A 88 -6.57 -20.17 11.68
CA GLY A 88 -5.69 -21.34 11.72
C GLY A 88 -4.59 -21.29 10.66
N THR A 89 -4.24 -20.09 10.20
CA THR A 89 -3.13 -19.83 9.27
C THR A 89 -1.89 -19.33 10.03
N ASP A 90 -0.70 -19.51 9.45
CA ASP A 90 0.57 -19.17 10.10
C ASP A 90 1.08 -17.80 9.71
N ALA A 91 0.69 -17.32 8.54
CA ALA A 91 1.15 -16.06 7.96
C ALA A 91 0.06 -15.35 7.20
N GLY A 92 0.16 -14.01 7.13
CA GLY A 92 -0.69 -13.16 6.31
C GLY A 92 0.07 -11.96 5.81
N VAL A 93 -0.14 -11.60 4.55
CA VAL A 93 0.38 -10.38 3.94
C VAL A 93 -0.74 -9.70 3.19
N PHE A 94 -0.98 -8.44 3.47
CA PHE A 94 -1.87 -7.60 2.68
C PHE A 94 -1.04 -6.52 1.98
N VAL A 95 -1.11 -6.47 0.67
CA VAL A 95 -0.43 -5.47 -0.16
C VAL A 95 -1.45 -4.62 -0.90
N SER A 96 -1.33 -3.31 -0.83
CA SER A 96 -1.99 -2.37 -1.73
C SER A 96 -0.97 -1.78 -2.68
N ALA A 97 -1.22 -1.92 -3.96
CA ALA A 97 -0.37 -1.45 -5.02
C ALA A 97 -1.05 -0.32 -5.80
N ILE A 98 -0.31 0.74 -6.08
CA ILE A 98 -0.74 1.87 -6.90
C ILE A 98 0.15 1.90 -8.14
N LYS A 99 -0.47 1.78 -9.31
CA LYS A 99 0.22 1.94 -10.57
C LYS A 99 0.32 3.43 -10.92
N GLU A 100 1.51 3.98 -10.78
CA GLU A 100 1.82 5.35 -11.21
C GLU A 100 2.07 5.40 -12.72
N GLU A 101 2.00 6.60 -13.32
CA GLU A 101 2.43 6.80 -14.70
C GLU A 101 3.91 6.41 -14.84
N ALA A 102 4.31 5.88 -15.99
CA ALA A 102 5.64 5.38 -16.30
C ALA A 102 6.06 4.06 -15.62
N ALA A 103 5.12 3.13 -15.41
CA ALA A 103 5.36 1.78 -14.89
C ALA A 103 5.92 1.71 -13.44
N ARG A 104 5.88 2.80 -12.69
CA ARG A 104 6.23 2.77 -11.26
C ARG A 104 5.09 2.18 -10.44
N LEU A 105 5.43 1.18 -9.63
CA LEU A 105 4.53 0.55 -8.69
C LEU A 105 4.85 1.06 -7.29
N SER A 106 3.89 1.70 -6.64
CA SER A 106 4.00 2.09 -5.23
C SER A 106 3.28 1.05 -4.38
N LEU A 107 4.01 0.39 -3.49
CA LEU A 107 3.49 -0.65 -2.63
C LEU A 107 3.33 -0.16 -1.20
N ARG A 108 2.24 -0.58 -0.55
CA ARG A 108 2.02 -0.46 0.89
C ARG A 108 1.56 -1.81 1.40
N SER A 109 2.12 -2.28 2.50
CA SER A 109 1.82 -3.59 3.04
C SER A 109 1.53 -3.56 4.53
N LEU A 110 0.61 -4.44 4.94
CA LEU A 110 0.39 -4.83 6.32
C LEU A 110 0.83 -6.28 6.46
N LEU A 111 1.67 -6.56 7.43
CA LEU A 111 2.33 -7.84 7.56
C LEU A 111 1.96 -8.52 8.87
N ALA A 112 1.46 -9.74 8.75
CA ALA A 112 1.22 -10.68 9.81
C ALA A 112 1.98 -11.98 9.50
N CYS A 113 3.31 -11.88 9.36
CA CYS A 113 4.20 -12.99 9.00
C CYS A 113 5.59 -12.80 9.62
N ASP A 114 6.48 -13.77 9.40
CA ASP A 114 7.88 -13.67 9.83
C ASP A 114 8.53 -12.40 9.25
N PRO A 115 9.15 -11.54 10.08
CA PRO A 115 9.81 -10.32 9.61
C PRO A 115 10.88 -10.55 8.54
N ARG A 116 11.50 -11.73 8.52
CA ARG A 116 12.49 -12.12 7.50
C ARG A 116 11.90 -12.13 6.10
N TRP A 117 10.60 -12.46 5.96
CA TRP A 117 9.93 -12.43 4.67
C TRP A 117 9.93 -11.01 4.08
N ALA A 118 9.53 -10.02 4.87
CA ALA A 118 9.51 -8.62 4.43
C ALA A 118 10.89 -8.09 4.05
N HIS A 119 11.89 -8.46 4.81
CA HIS A 119 13.27 -8.09 4.54
C HIS A 119 13.77 -8.68 3.21
N GLN A 120 13.49 -9.96 2.97
CA GLN A 120 13.83 -10.62 1.70
C GLN A 120 13.06 -10.02 0.54
N TYR A 121 11.76 -9.76 0.70
CA TYR A 121 10.91 -9.14 -0.32
C TYR A 121 11.48 -7.82 -0.82
N SER A 122 11.90 -6.95 0.11
CA SER A 122 12.46 -5.65 -0.22
C SER A 122 13.86 -5.74 -0.84
N ASN A 123 14.74 -6.57 -0.28
CA ASN A 123 16.14 -6.64 -0.70
C ASN A 123 16.31 -7.32 -2.06
N ALA A 124 15.50 -8.32 -2.35
CA ALA A 124 15.55 -9.06 -3.61
C ALA A 124 14.70 -8.42 -4.73
N GLY A 125 13.99 -7.33 -4.45
CA GLY A 125 13.12 -6.71 -5.44
C GLY A 125 11.97 -7.61 -5.91
N TRP A 126 11.48 -8.49 -5.06
CA TRP A 126 10.51 -9.52 -5.42
C TRP A 126 9.19 -9.00 -5.98
N HIS A 127 8.87 -7.73 -5.77
CA HIS A 127 7.67 -7.12 -6.34
C HIS A 127 7.59 -7.23 -7.88
N GLU A 128 8.71 -7.39 -8.58
CA GLU A 128 8.77 -7.60 -10.02
C GLU A 128 8.49 -9.05 -10.42
N HIS A 129 8.72 -10.00 -9.49
CA HIS A 129 8.64 -11.44 -9.68
C HIS A 129 7.65 -12.10 -8.72
N ASP A 130 6.64 -11.34 -8.25
CA ASP A 130 5.63 -11.81 -7.31
C ASP A 130 4.41 -12.37 -8.06
N PRO A 131 4.22 -13.70 -8.09
CA PRO A 131 3.08 -14.32 -8.77
C PRO A 131 1.74 -13.99 -8.08
N TRP A 132 1.75 -13.71 -6.77
CA TRP A 132 0.54 -13.33 -6.02
C TRP A 132 0.04 -11.96 -6.48
N LEU A 133 0.97 -11.01 -6.55
CA LEU A 133 0.68 -9.66 -7.03
C LEU A 133 0.25 -9.67 -8.51
N ARG A 134 0.94 -10.47 -9.33
CA ARG A 134 0.61 -10.64 -10.75
C ARG A 134 -0.79 -11.23 -10.93
N HIS A 135 -1.19 -12.24 -10.12
CA HIS A 135 -2.54 -12.78 -10.16
C HIS A 135 -3.58 -11.71 -9.82
N ALA A 136 -3.37 -10.94 -8.74
CA ALA A 136 -4.29 -9.89 -8.31
C ALA A 136 -4.44 -8.75 -9.33
N LEU A 137 -3.42 -8.52 -10.18
CA LEU A 137 -3.50 -7.57 -11.28
C LEU A 137 -4.41 -8.02 -12.42
N GLY A 138 -4.49 -9.33 -12.66
CA GLY A 138 -5.22 -9.91 -13.80
C GLY A 138 -6.53 -10.59 -13.44
N SER A 139 -6.82 -10.78 -12.13
CA SER A 139 -7.98 -11.54 -11.67
C SER A 139 -8.60 -10.92 -10.43
N GLN A 140 -9.92 -11.11 -10.28
CA GLN A 140 -10.66 -10.79 -9.05
C GLN A 140 -11.05 -12.06 -8.27
N THR A 141 -10.62 -13.22 -8.76
CA THR A 141 -10.99 -14.51 -8.16
C THR A 141 -9.88 -15.00 -7.24
N PRO A 142 -10.20 -15.34 -5.98
CA PRO A 142 -9.24 -16.02 -5.12
C PRO A 142 -8.76 -17.34 -5.75
N ILE A 143 -7.50 -17.64 -5.52
CA ILE A 143 -6.85 -18.85 -6.04
C ILE A 143 -5.99 -19.49 -4.95
N ARG A 144 -5.90 -20.82 -4.94
CA ARG A 144 -4.93 -21.54 -4.11
C ARG A 144 -3.54 -21.43 -4.74
N GLY A 145 -2.49 -21.45 -3.90
CA GLY A 145 -1.11 -21.38 -4.39
C GLY A 145 -0.76 -22.51 -5.36
N GLU A 146 -1.30 -23.69 -5.14
CA GLU A 146 -1.11 -24.88 -6.01
C GLU A 146 -1.73 -24.73 -7.40
N GLU A 147 -2.76 -23.91 -7.53
CA GLU A 147 -3.45 -23.61 -8.80
C GLU A 147 -2.79 -22.44 -9.55
N LEU A 148 -1.88 -21.74 -8.88
CA LEU A 148 -1.24 -20.55 -9.44
C LEU A 148 -0.16 -20.95 -10.45
N HIS A 149 -0.28 -20.43 -11.68
CA HIS A 149 0.79 -20.61 -12.66
C HIS A 149 2.02 -19.80 -12.27
N VAL A 150 3.10 -20.48 -11.92
CA VAL A 150 4.38 -19.87 -11.51
C VAL A 150 5.35 -19.87 -12.69
N ARG A 151 5.90 -18.72 -13.03
CA ARG A 151 6.91 -18.53 -14.08
C ARG A 151 8.30 -18.94 -13.58
N LEU A 152 9.24 -19.11 -14.51
CA LEU A 152 10.61 -19.49 -14.14
C LEU A 152 11.30 -18.44 -13.24
N ASP A 153 11.09 -17.19 -13.53
CA ASP A 153 11.63 -16.05 -12.79
C ASP A 153 10.93 -15.78 -11.44
N GLU A 154 9.78 -16.42 -11.19
CA GLU A 154 9.02 -16.33 -9.94
C GLU A 154 9.32 -17.48 -8.95
N ARG A 155 10.08 -18.49 -9.37
CA ARG A 155 10.32 -19.71 -8.57
C ARG A 155 11.06 -19.40 -7.28
N GLU A 156 12.08 -18.58 -7.33
CA GLU A 156 12.85 -18.23 -6.14
C GLU A 156 11.98 -17.57 -5.08
N PHE A 157 11.06 -16.67 -5.49
CA PHE A 157 10.08 -16.07 -4.60
C PHE A 157 9.26 -17.12 -3.88
N ILE A 158 8.69 -18.10 -4.60
CA ILE A 158 7.88 -19.18 -4.02
C ILE A 158 8.70 -20.04 -3.07
N GLU A 159 9.88 -20.50 -3.50
CA GLU A 159 10.78 -21.34 -2.69
C GLU A 159 11.16 -20.67 -1.37
N ARG A 160 11.51 -19.39 -1.39
CA ARG A 160 11.85 -18.62 -0.20
C ARG A 160 10.64 -18.39 0.69
N SER A 161 9.49 -18.04 0.10
CA SER A 161 8.26 -17.82 0.86
C SER A 161 7.77 -19.10 1.55
N THR A 162 7.95 -20.26 0.93
CA THR A 162 7.60 -21.57 1.50
C THR A 162 8.24 -21.81 2.86
N THR A 163 9.47 -21.37 3.07
CA THR A 163 10.20 -21.53 4.34
C THR A 163 9.82 -20.51 5.42
N LEU A 164 8.99 -19.53 5.08
CA LEU A 164 8.64 -18.39 5.92
C LEU A 164 7.13 -18.29 6.24
N GLY A 165 6.43 -19.42 6.23
CA GLY A 165 5.02 -19.47 6.59
C GLY A 165 4.06 -19.61 5.41
N PHE A 166 4.57 -19.79 4.20
CA PHE A 166 3.77 -19.85 2.97
C PHE A 166 3.99 -21.15 2.18
N ALA A 167 4.08 -22.29 2.89
CA ALA A 167 4.19 -23.62 2.25
C ALA A 167 2.91 -23.98 1.48
N SER A 168 1.74 -23.55 1.95
CA SER A 168 0.52 -23.46 1.15
C SER A 168 -0.06 -22.06 1.28
N THR A 169 -0.76 -21.58 0.26
CA THR A 169 -1.29 -20.22 0.22
C THR A 169 -2.69 -20.16 -0.38
N ILE A 170 -3.44 -19.13 0.04
CA ILE A 170 -4.59 -18.61 -0.69
C ILE A 170 -4.31 -17.14 -1.04
N VAL A 171 -4.44 -16.81 -2.31
CA VAL A 171 -4.26 -15.47 -2.85
C VAL A 171 -5.63 -14.87 -3.12
N VAL A 172 -5.92 -13.75 -2.46
CA VAL A 172 -7.25 -13.11 -2.48
C VAL A 172 -7.12 -11.68 -3.00
N PRO A 173 -7.48 -11.42 -4.27
CA PRO A 173 -7.52 -10.06 -4.78
C PRO A 173 -8.55 -9.21 -4.05
N ALA A 174 -8.18 -7.97 -3.74
CA ALA A 174 -9.07 -6.91 -3.24
C ALA A 174 -9.20 -5.84 -4.32
N PRO A 175 -10.19 -5.96 -5.21
CA PRO A 175 -10.35 -5.04 -6.32
C PRO A 175 -10.74 -3.64 -5.84
N THR A 176 -10.34 -2.62 -6.58
CA THR A 176 -10.69 -1.23 -6.32
C THR A 176 -11.42 -0.59 -7.48
N CYS A 177 -12.22 0.42 -7.17
CA CYS A 177 -13.11 1.09 -8.14
C CYS A 177 -12.39 2.04 -9.12
N PHE A 178 -11.09 2.29 -8.98
CA PHE A 178 -10.40 3.38 -9.68
C PHE A 178 -9.69 2.96 -10.97
N GLY A 179 -10.42 2.32 -11.89
CA GLY A 179 -9.92 2.09 -13.24
C GLY A 179 -8.63 1.25 -13.32
N GLY A 180 -8.38 0.35 -12.37
CA GLY A 180 -7.20 -0.52 -12.37
C GLY A 180 -5.88 0.16 -11.98
N ALA A 181 -5.92 1.42 -11.52
CA ALA A 181 -4.73 2.12 -11.07
C ALA A 181 -4.31 1.78 -9.63
N ARG A 182 -5.22 1.18 -8.86
CA ARG A 182 -4.97 0.67 -7.50
C ARG A 182 -5.58 -0.72 -7.36
N TYR A 183 -4.90 -1.61 -6.70
CA TYR A 183 -5.38 -2.94 -6.37
C TYR A 183 -4.76 -3.41 -5.05
N GLY A 184 -5.49 -4.27 -4.37
CA GLY A 184 -5.03 -4.93 -3.17
C GLY A 184 -4.94 -6.43 -3.38
N VAL A 185 -4.11 -7.09 -2.59
CA VAL A 185 -4.05 -8.53 -2.47
C VAL A 185 -3.82 -8.94 -1.03
N LEU A 186 -4.64 -9.85 -0.53
CA LEU A 186 -4.39 -10.58 0.70
C LEU A 186 -3.83 -11.95 0.33
N VAL A 187 -2.74 -12.33 0.97
CA VAL A 187 -2.22 -13.68 0.93
C VAL A 187 -2.24 -14.24 2.34
N LEU A 188 -2.93 -15.36 2.54
CA LEU A 188 -2.84 -16.15 3.76
C LEU A 188 -1.97 -17.37 3.49
N GLY A 189 -1.09 -17.69 4.42
CA GLY A 189 -0.12 -18.77 4.31
C GLY A 189 -0.20 -19.74 5.49
N SER A 190 0.18 -20.98 5.23
CA SER A 190 0.38 -21.99 6.27
C SER A 190 1.67 -22.76 6.03
N ASN A 191 2.28 -23.23 7.12
CA ASN A 191 3.41 -24.17 7.07
C ASN A 191 3.00 -25.58 6.64
N HIS A 192 1.70 -25.90 6.64
CA HIS A 192 1.15 -27.18 6.22
C HIS A 192 0.80 -27.15 4.73
N ALA A 193 1.47 -27.98 3.93
CA ALA A 193 1.36 -27.98 2.48
C ALA A 193 -0.06 -28.19 1.90
N GLN A 194 -0.97 -28.79 2.66
CA GLN A 194 -2.36 -29.05 2.23
C GLN A 194 -3.40 -28.29 3.06
N CYS A 195 -3.00 -27.22 3.72
CA CYS A 195 -3.86 -26.45 4.63
C CYS A 195 -5.16 -26.00 3.94
N PHE A 196 -5.10 -25.63 2.69
CA PHE A 196 -6.22 -25.08 1.92
C PHE A 196 -6.90 -26.11 0.98
N ALA A 197 -6.53 -27.40 1.07
CA ALA A 197 -7.09 -28.45 0.22
C ALA A 197 -8.45 -29.00 0.71
N ASN A 198 -8.94 -28.59 1.87
CA ASN A 198 -10.08 -29.16 2.56
C ASN A 198 -11.44 -28.62 2.08
N ALA A 199 -12.52 -29.34 2.47
CA ALA A 199 -13.91 -28.98 2.14
C ALA A 199 -14.36 -27.59 2.65
N ASP A 200 -13.69 -27.06 3.68
CA ASP A 200 -13.98 -25.73 4.26
C ASP A 200 -13.41 -24.57 3.45
N TYR A 201 -12.72 -24.84 2.33
CA TYR A 201 -12.11 -23.81 1.48
C TYR A 201 -13.09 -22.74 1.01
N ASP A 202 -14.31 -23.13 0.65
CA ASP A 202 -15.30 -22.16 0.15
C ASP A 202 -15.70 -21.14 1.22
N MET A 203 -15.84 -21.56 2.47
CA MET A 203 -16.13 -20.66 3.58
C MET A 203 -14.90 -19.78 3.89
N LEU A 204 -13.71 -20.37 3.95
CA LEU A 204 -12.46 -19.64 4.14
C LEU A 204 -12.26 -18.58 3.06
N ARG A 205 -12.50 -18.91 1.80
CA ARG A 205 -12.40 -18.00 0.66
C ARG A 205 -13.32 -16.79 0.81
N ILE A 206 -14.56 -16.99 1.30
CA ILE A 206 -15.52 -15.91 1.54
C ILE A 206 -15.03 -14.99 2.67
N VAL A 207 -14.61 -15.55 3.80
CA VAL A 207 -14.12 -14.77 4.94
C VAL A 207 -12.80 -14.07 4.63
N ALA A 208 -11.91 -14.71 3.88
CA ALA A 208 -10.67 -14.08 3.43
C ALA A 208 -10.92 -12.87 2.50
N ARG A 209 -11.96 -12.92 1.65
CA ARG A 209 -12.41 -11.74 0.88
C ARG A 209 -12.90 -10.61 1.78
N ALA A 210 -13.71 -10.94 2.79
CA ALA A 210 -14.17 -9.94 3.74
C ALA A 210 -12.98 -9.32 4.50
N LEU A 211 -12.05 -10.14 4.98
CA LEU A 211 -10.83 -9.67 5.63
C LEU A 211 -9.99 -8.77 4.70
N ALA A 212 -9.83 -9.15 3.44
CA ALA A 212 -9.10 -8.35 2.46
C ALA A 212 -9.72 -6.96 2.26
N MET A 213 -11.06 -6.87 2.25
CA MET A 213 -11.77 -5.59 2.08
C MET A 213 -11.65 -4.70 3.32
N GLU A 214 -11.73 -5.24 4.53
CA GLU A 214 -11.55 -4.47 5.77
C GLU A 214 -10.12 -3.92 5.90
N LEU A 215 -9.10 -4.73 5.58
CA LEU A 215 -7.71 -4.28 5.53
C LEU A 215 -7.52 -3.19 4.46
N HIS A 216 -8.17 -3.35 3.33
CA HIS A 216 -8.13 -2.37 2.25
C HIS A 216 -8.77 -1.04 2.66
N GLU A 217 -9.93 -1.08 3.30
CA GLU A 217 -10.64 0.12 3.79
C GLU A 217 -9.79 0.86 4.84
N TRP A 218 -9.24 0.12 5.80
CA TRP A 218 -8.33 0.71 6.79
C TRP A 218 -7.14 1.40 6.13
N LEU A 219 -6.47 0.72 5.19
CA LEU A 219 -5.28 1.25 4.53
C LEU A 219 -5.61 2.49 3.68
N LEU A 220 -6.76 2.49 3.00
CA LEU A 220 -7.23 3.66 2.24
C LEU A 220 -7.44 4.86 3.14
N ARG A 221 -8.09 4.66 4.29
CA ARG A 221 -8.31 5.72 5.27
C ARG A 221 -6.98 6.26 5.79
N ALA A 222 -6.08 5.40 6.22
CA ALA A 222 -4.75 5.79 6.72
C ALA A 222 -3.93 6.58 5.68
N LEU A 223 -3.97 6.15 4.42
CA LEU A 223 -3.30 6.85 3.32
C LEU A 223 -3.92 8.22 3.04
N ARG A 224 -5.25 8.31 3.09
CA ARG A 224 -5.98 9.56 2.93
C ARG A 224 -5.64 10.55 4.05
N GLU A 225 -5.70 10.12 5.29
CA GLU A 225 -5.37 10.94 6.47
C GLU A 225 -3.92 11.44 6.38
N ASN A 226 -2.99 10.58 6.08
CA ASN A 226 -1.58 10.94 5.91
C ASN A 226 -1.37 11.97 4.76
N LEU A 227 -2.09 11.80 3.64
CA LEU A 227 -2.01 12.78 2.55
C LEU A 227 -2.57 14.13 2.98
N LEU A 228 -3.71 14.17 3.68
CA LEU A 228 -4.30 15.42 4.18
C LEU A 228 -3.37 16.15 5.15
N GLU A 229 -2.79 15.43 6.11
CA GLU A 229 -1.85 16.00 7.07
C GLU A 229 -0.60 16.57 6.40
N ARG A 230 0.00 15.81 5.48
CA ARG A 230 1.25 16.22 4.81
C ARG A 230 1.06 17.33 3.80
N SER A 231 -0.02 17.32 3.04
CA SER A 231 -0.28 18.30 1.99
C SER A 231 -0.92 19.60 2.52
N GLY A 232 -1.63 19.54 3.64
CA GLY A 232 -2.44 20.65 4.13
C GLY A 232 -3.54 21.08 3.14
N ILE A 233 -4.07 20.14 2.36
CA ILE A 233 -5.21 20.39 1.46
C ILE A 233 -6.46 20.66 2.29
N THR A 234 -7.15 21.72 1.92
CA THR A 234 -8.39 22.18 2.57
C THR A 234 -9.63 21.56 1.93
N PRO A 235 -10.78 21.52 2.64
CA PRO A 235 -12.04 21.06 2.05
C PRO A 235 -12.43 21.79 0.76
N ASN A 236 -12.21 23.12 0.71
CA ASN A 236 -12.51 23.91 -0.49
C ASN A 236 -11.61 23.52 -1.70
N GLU A 237 -10.38 23.09 -1.44
CA GLU A 237 -9.49 22.60 -2.48
C GLU A 237 -9.87 21.19 -2.94
N ILE A 238 -10.42 20.38 -2.04
CA ILE A 238 -11.02 19.07 -2.41
C ILE A 238 -12.23 19.29 -3.33
N ASP A 239 -13.07 20.28 -3.05
CA ASP A 239 -14.21 20.61 -3.91
C ASP A 239 -13.77 21.07 -5.31
N LEU A 240 -12.67 21.83 -5.41
CA LEU A 240 -12.07 22.14 -6.73
C LEU A 240 -11.67 20.87 -7.49
N LEU A 241 -11.07 19.90 -6.81
CA LEU A 241 -10.68 18.63 -7.42
C LEU A 241 -11.91 17.80 -7.85
N ARG A 242 -13.01 17.85 -7.10
CA ARG A 242 -14.29 17.25 -7.50
C ARG A 242 -14.87 17.88 -8.78
N HIS A 243 -14.81 19.20 -8.88
CA HIS A 243 -15.21 19.91 -10.10
C HIS A 243 -14.36 19.51 -11.31
N GLU A 244 -13.04 19.41 -11.15
CA GLU A 244 -12.15 18.92 -12.21
C GLU A 244 -12.49 17.47 -12.61
N ALA A 245 -12.77 16.61 -11.62
CA ALA A 245 -13.17 15.22 -11.85
C ALA A 245 -14.50 15.10 -12.60
N ALA A 246 -15.39 16.09 -12.45
CA ALA A 246 -16.65 16.21 -13.19
C ALA A 246 -16.48 16.84 -14.59
N GLY A 247 -15.26 17.22 -14.97
CA GLY A 247 -14.96 17.83 -16.28
C GLY A 247 -15.37 19.30 -16.40
N HIS A 248 -15.57 20.00 -15.29
CA HIS A 248 -15.95 21.40 -15.30
C HIS A 248 -14.79 22.30 -15.70
N THR A 249 -15.07 23.28 -16.57
CA THR A 249 -14.11 24.31 -16.98
C THR A 249 -13.90 25.34 -15.86
N SER A 250 -12.78 26.07 -15.89
CA SER A 250 -12.53 27.16 -14.91
C SER A 250 -13.66 28.22 -14.90
N LYS A 251 -14.34 28.44 -16.02
CA LYS A 251 -15.51 29.35 -16.08
C LYS A 251 -16.72 28.78 -15.34
N MET A 252 -17.00 27.47 -15.50
CA MET A 252 -18.09 26.79 -14.80
C MET A 252 -17.83 26.75 -13.29
N ILE A 253 -16.60 26.44 -12.88
CA ILE A 253 -16.19 26.42 -11.47
C ILE A 253 -16.31 27.83 -10.87
N ALA A 254 -15.84 28.84 -11.60
CA ALA A 254 -15.93 30.23 -11.17
C ALA A 254 -17.36 30.68 -10.92
N ALA A 255 -18.29 30.35 -11.84
CA ALA A 255 -19.71 30.62 -11.70
C ALA A 255 -20.32 29.89 -10.49
N ALA A 256 -19.99 28.60 -10.29
CA ALA A 256 -20.49 27.80 -9.17
C ALA A 256 -20.01 28.30 -7.80
N LEU A 257 -18.75 28.81 -7.74
CA LEU A 257 -18.12 29.29 -6.49
C LEU A 257 -18.26 30.80 -6.28
N GLY A 258 -18.87 31.55 -7.19
CA GLY A 258 -19.02 33.01 -7.10
C GLY A 258 -17.68 33.77 -7.15
N ILE A 259 -16.68 33.26 -7.85
CA ILE A 259 -15.33 33.84 -7.95
C ILE A 259 -14.94 34.10 -9.41
N LYS A 260 -13.82 34.80 -9.63
CA LYS A 260 -13.30 35.03 -11.00
C LYS A 260 -12.57 33.80 -11.52
N PRO A 261 -12.61 33.50 -12.86
CA PRO A 261 -11.89 32.36 -13.45
C PRO A 261 -10.39 32.34 -13.11
N ARG A 262 -9.72 33.49 -13.12
CA ARG A 262 -8.31 33.60 -12.71
C ARG A 262 -8.06 33.15 -11.25
N ALA A 263 -9.03 33.35 -10.37
CA ALA A 263 -8.92 32.87 -9.00
C ALA A 263 -9.03 31.33 -8.91
N VAL A 264 -9.80 30.70 -9.79
CA VAL A 264 -9.86 29.25 -9.91
C VAL A 264 -8.49 28.71 -10.35
N ASP A 265 -7.90 29.30 -11.39
CA ASP A 265 -6.60 28.86 -11.91
C ASP A 265 -5.49 29.02 -10.85
N TYR A 266 -5.47 30.12 -10.12
CA TYR A 266 -4.55 30.31 -9.00
C TYR A 266 -4.73 29.26 -7.89
N ARG A 267 -5.98 28.97 -7.51
CA ARG A 267 -6.25 27.92 -6.50
C ARG A 267 -5.77 26.54 -6.97
N PHE A 268 -5.92 26.23 -8.26
CA PHE A 268 -5.35 24.97 -8.80
C PHE A 268 -3.82 24.96 -8.76
N GLN A 269 -3.16 26.08 -9.00
CA GLN A 269 -1.70 26.16 -8.82
C GLN A 269 -1.30 25.83 -7.37
N CYS A 270 -2.03 26.37 -6.38
CA CYS A 270 -1.81 26.04 -4.97
C CYS A 270 -2.03 24.54 -4.68
N VAL A 271 -3.13 23.95 -5.21
CA VAL A 271 -3.41 22.52 -5.06
C VAL A 271 -2.30 21.67 -5.69
N CYS A 272 -1.88 22.01 -6.90
CA CYS A 272 -0.78 21.31 -7.58
C CYS A 272 0.53 21.38 -6.77
N ALA A 273 0.86 22.53 -6.20
CA ALA A 273 2.04 22.69 -5.35
C ALA A 273 1.94 21.83 -4.08
N LYS A 274 0.77 21.81 -3.41
CA LYS A 274 0.52 21.01 -2.22
C LYS A 274 0.61 19.50 -2.48
N LEU A 275 0.12 19.04 -3.64
CA LEU A 275 0.18 17.64 -4.05
C LEU A 275 1.48 17.27 -4.78
N ASN A 276 2.38 18.24 -4.98
CA ASN A 276 3.61 18.07 -5.75
C ASN A 276 3.37 17.47 -7.14
N THR A 277 2.42 18.05 -7.88
CA THR A 277 2.03 17.59 -9.21
C THR A 277 2.20 18.70 -10.25
N PRO A 278 2.51 18.39 -11.52
CA PRO A 278 2.77 19.39 -12.55
C PRO A 278 1.50 20.13 -13.00
N ASP A 279 0.33 19.50 -12.90
CA ASP A 279 -0.91 20.03 -13.44
C ASP A 279 -2.16 19.55 -12.68
N ARG A 280 -3.31 20.16 -12.97
CA ARG A 280 -4.59 19.86 -12.32
C ARG A 280 -5.12 18.46 -12.61
N ARG A 281 -4.81 17.88 -13.79
CA ARG A 281 -5.22 16.52 -14.15
C ARG A 281 -4.48 15.50 -13.27
N ASN A 282 -3.18 15.67 -13.07
CA ASN A 282 -2.39 14.86 -12.17
C ASN A 282 -2.81 15.05 -10.70
N ALA A 283 -3.11 16.29 -10.28
CA ALA A 283 -3.65 16.56 -8.95
C ALA A 283 -4.98 15.82 -8.71
N MET A 284 -5.90 15.86 -9.67
CA MET A 284 -7.16 15.12 -9.61
C MET A 284 -6.92 13.60 -9.58
N ARG A 285 -5.96 13.09 -10.37
CA ARG A 285 -5.61 11.67 -10.37
C ARG A 285 -5.08 11.23 -9.00
N ILE A 286 -4.17 11.99 -8.40
CA ILE A 286 -3.68 11.73 -7.04
C ILE A 286 -4.85 11.75 -6.04
N ALA A 287 -5.71 12.76 -6.10
CA ALA A 287 -6.86 12.85 -5.21
C ALA A 287 -7.77 11.60 -5.28
N ARG A 288 -8.03 11.09 -6.47
CA ARG A 288 -8.76 9.81 -6.66
C ARG A 288 -7.99 8.62 -6.11
N LEU A 289 -6.70 8.49 -6.44
CA LEU A 289 -5.87 7.37 -5.99
C LEU A 289 -5.79 7.26 -4.47
N TYR A 290 -5.86 8.38 -3.77
CA TYR A 290 -5.80 8.44 -2.31
C TYR A 290 -7.18 8.63 -1.65
N GLY A 291 -8.26 8.53 -2.41
CA GLY A 291 -9.62 8.56 -1.88
C GLY A 291 -10.05 9.92 -1.31
N LEU A 292 -9.47 11.03 -1.81
CA LEU A 292 -9.94 12.38 -1.42
C LEU A 292 -11.24 12.75 -2.13
N ILE A 293 -11.42 12.21 -3.35
CA ILE A 293 -12.59 12.45 -4.21
C ILE A 293 -13.05 11.16 -4.84
#